data_b55064c2e79b3f2cde1e84840b570ca4
#
_entry.id   b55064c2e79b3f2cde1e84840b570ca4
#
_cell.length_a   1.000
_cell.length_b   1.000
_cell.length_c   1.000
_cell.angle_alpha   90.00
_cell.angle_beta   90.00
_cell.angle_gamma   90.00
#
_symmetry.space_group_name_H-M   'P 1'
#
loop_
_entity.id
_entity.type
_entity.pdbx_description
1 polymer ?
#
loop_
_entity_poly.entity_id
_entity_poly.type
_entity_poly.pdbx_seq_one_letter_code
_entity_poly.pdbx_strand_id
1 'polypeptide(L)'
;MSAIPHSDNSGGSSFQKIVDAFLAQPGLPFAQVLSAERIERLFAKHGNLFGIGAIYGTAIMVWSFLGQVLRDGKEASCQAAVARVVIHCQQQGTAAPTSDTGDYCKARAKLSEAALRDLAREFAAELEQQADPSWLWKAQHAKLIDGFTFTMPDTEKNQAEFPQQKAQKPGVGLPIARAVAILSLATACVTDVAIGPGHRP
;
A
#
# COMPACT_ATOMS: atom_id res chain seq x y z
N MET A 1 46.69 -18.56 -3.43
CA MET A 1 45.66 -17.53 -3.20
C MET A 1 44.61 -17.70 -4.28
N SER A 2 43.50 -18.35 -3.98
CA SER A 2 42.41 -18.61 -4.95
C SER A 2 41.38 -17.49 -4.84
N ALA A 3 41.14 -16.77 -5.94
CA ALA A 3 40.16 -15.73 -6.00
C ALA A 3 38.76 -16.34 -5.99
N ILE A 4 37.94 -15.91 -5.03
CA ILE A 4 36.51 -16.24 -4.98
C ILE A 4 35.83 -15.47 -6.12
N PRO A 5 35.10 -16.11 -7.03
CA PRO A 5 34.37 -15.40 -8.06
C PRO A 5 33.22 -14.62 -7.42
N HIS A 6 33.18 -13.31 -7.62
CA HIS A 6 32.00 -12.50 -7.36
C HIS A 6 30.88 -12.96 -8.29
N SER A 7 29.86 -13.56 -7.73
CA SER A 7 28.61 -13.80 -8.46
C SER A 7 27.93 -12.45 -8.67
N ASP A 8 27.84 -12.01 -9.91
CA ASP A 8 26.98 -10.89 -10.32
C ASP A 8 25.52 -11.25 -9.99
N ASN A 9 25.03 -10.70 -8.87
CA ASN A 9 23.66 -10.87 -8.42
C ASN A 9 22.72 -9.86 -9.11
N SER A 10 22.68 -9.88 -10.44
CA SER A 10 21.78 -9.06 -11.28
C SER A 10 20.39 -9.69 -11.47
N GLY A 11 20.04 -10.71 -10.70
CA GLY A 11 18.71 -11.33 -10.71
C GLY A 11 17.89 -10.85 -9.52
N GLY A 12 17.00 -9.87 -9.70
CA GLY A 12 15.93 -9.61 -8.74
C GLY A 12 15.26 -10.92 -8.33
N SER A 13 14.82 -11.05 -7.07
CA SER A 13 14.21 -12.28 -6.56
C SER A 13 13.05 -12.70 -7.49
N SER A 14 12.77 -14.00 -7.55
CA SER A 14 11.63 -14.51 -8.34
C SER A 14 10.32 -13.77 -8.00
N PHE A 15 10.14 -13.39 -6.74
CA PHE A 15 9.00 -12.61 -6.26
C PHE A 15 8.97 -11.21 -6.87
N GLN A 16 10.09 -10.48 -6.93
CA GLN A 16 10.14 -9.14 -7.55
C GLN A 16 9.70 -9.18 -9.01
N LYS A 17 10.15 -10.19 -9.77
CA LYS A 17 9.74 -10.36 -11.18
C LYS A 17 8.24 -10.60 -11.33
N ILE A 18 7.62 -11.34 -10.41
CA ILE A 18 6.17 -11.55 -10.39
C ILE A 18 5.44 -10.23 -10.11
N VAL A 19 5.89 -9.47 -9.12
CA VAL A 19 5.32 -8.15 -8.79
C VAL A 19 5.47 -7.19 -9.97
N ASP A 20 6.65 -7.11 -10.57
CA ASP A 20 6.91 -6.24 -11.72
C ASP A 20 6.02 -6.61 -12.92
N ALA A 21 5.88 -7.90 -13.22
CA ALA A 21 5.00 -8.38 -14.30
C ALA A 21 3.53 -8.08 -14.00
N PHE A 22 3.08 -8.21 -12.75
CA PHE A 22 1.72 -7.85 -12.35
C PHE A 22 1.49 -6.35 -12.50
N LEU A 23 2.41 -5.53 -12.01
CA LEU A 23 2.31 -4.08 -12.10
C LEU A 23 2.46 -3.54 -13.54
N ALA A 24 3.11 -4.27 -14.43
CA ALA A 24 3.24 -3.90 -15.85
C ALA A 24 1.94 -4.07 -16.65
N GLN A 25 0.93 -4.76 -16.10
CA GLN A 25 -0.36 -4.90 -16.77
C GLN A 25 -1.04 -3.54 -16.95
N PRO A 26 -1.69 -3.31 -18.10
CA PRO A 26 -2.36 -2.04 -18.38
C PRO A 26 -3.59 -1.84 -17.49
N GLY A 27 -3.90 -0.59 -17.16
CA GLY A 27 -5.05 -0.23 -16.36
C GLY A 27 -4.83 -0.41 -14.86
N LEU A 28 -5.79 -1.03 -14.19
CA LEU A 28 -5.81 -1.24 -12.73
C LEU A 28 -5.71 -2.74 -12.40
N PRO A 29 -4.51 -3.33 -12.38
CA PRO A 29 -4.35 -4.78 -12.18
C PRO A 29 -4.94 -5.28 -10.86
N PHE A 30 -4.98 -4.45 -9.81
CA PHE A 30 -5.61 -4.82 -8.55
C PHE A 30 -7.11 -5.13 -8.65
N ALA A 31 -7.81 -4.66 -9.69
CA ALA A 31 -9.20 -5.02 -9.93
C ALA A 31 -9.41 -6.53 -10.22
N GLN A 32 -8.34 -7.24 -10.62
CA GLN A 32 -8.40 -8.68 -10.89
C GLN A 32 -8.29 -9.55 -9.63
N VAL A 33 -7.66 -9.02 -8.56
CA VAL A 33 -7.37 -9.77 -7.34
C VAL A 33 -8.14 -9.27 -6.12
N LEU A 34 -8.73 -8.08 -6.21
CA LEU A 34 -9.44 -7.42 -5.12
C LEU A 34 -10.79 -6.91 -5.63
N SER A 35 -11.88 -7.63 -5.35
CA SER A 35 -13.18 -7.29 -5.89
C SER A 35 -13.75 -5.95 -5.37
N ALA A 36 -14.52 -5.26 -6.20
CA ALA A 36 -15.17 -4.00 -5.84
C ALA A 36 -16.12 -4.19 -4.64
N GLU A 37 -16.89 -5.27 -4.63
CA GLU A 37 -17.86 -5.59 -3.57
C GLU A 37 -17.17 -5.74 -2.21
N ARG A 38 -15.98 -6.36 -2.18
CA ARG A 38 -15.18 -6.51 -0.96
C ARG A 38 -14.72 -5.16 -0.42
N ILE A 39 -14.19 -4.32 -1.30
CA ILE A 39 -13.76 -2.96 -0.94
C ILE A 39 -14.95 -2.16 -0.41
N GLU A 40 -16.04 -2.12 -1.16
CA GLU A 40 -17.21 -1.30 -0.84
C GLU A 40 -17.86 -1.76 0.48
N ARG A 41 -17.97 -3.06 0.71
CA ARG A 41 -18.47 -3.63 1.97
C ARG A 41 -17.63 -3.18 3.18
N LEU A 42 -16.31 -3.22 3.07
CA LEU A 42 -15.42 -2.83 4.16
C LEU A 42 -15.43 -1.32 4.38
N PHE A 43 -15.38 -0.54 3.32
CA PHE A 43 -15.44 0.92 3.43
C PHE A 43 -16.78 1.42 3.95
N ALA A 44 -17.89 0.75 3.61
CA ALA A 44 -19.21 1.05 4.15
C ALA A 44 -19.29 0.87 5.67
N LYS A 45 -18.61 -0.16 6.24
CA LYS A 45 -18.54 -0.37 7.70
C LYS A 45 -17.93 0.84 8.44
N HIS A 46 -17.04 1.56 7.79
CA HIS A 46 -16.39 2.75 8.32
C HIS A 46 -17.12 4.07 7.92
N GLY A 47 -18.30 3.97 7.29
CA GLY A 47 -18.98 5.15 6.77
C GLY A 47 -18.19 5.89 5.69
N ASN A 48 -17.27 5.21 5.01
CA ASN A 48 -16.32 5.79 4.07
C ASN A 48 -16.56 5.35 2.62
N LEU A 49 -17.79 4.98 2.28
CA LEU A 49 -18.18 4.74 0.89
C LEU A 49 -18.39 6.09 0.19
N PHE A 50 -17.73 6.32 -0.94
CA PHE A 50 -17.80 7.58 -1.67
C PHE A 50 -17.78 7.39 -3.18
N GLY A 51 -18.15 8.46 -3.91
CA GLY A 51 -18.08 8.50 -5.35
C GLY A 51 -19.05 7.54 -6.05
N ILE A 52 -20.19 7.22 -5.43
CA ILE A 52 -21.20 6.35 -6.03
C ILE A 52 -21.69 6.98 -7.34
N GLY A 53 -21.56 6.21 -8.43
CA GLY A 53 -21.87 6.70 -9.79
C GLY A 53 -20.83 7.65 -10.40
N ALA A 54 -19.78 8.00 -9.67
CA ALA A 54 -18.65 8.79 -10.20
C ALA A 54 -17.51 7.89 -10.68
N ILE A 55 -16.68 8.42 -11.57
CA ILE A 55 -15.49 7.71 -12.08
C ILE A 55 -14.56 7.28 -10.93
N TYR A 56 -14.26 8.21 -10.02
CA TYR A 56 -13.43 7.94 -8.85
C TYR A 56 -14.26 7.43 -7.66
N GLY A 57 -14.98 6.31 -7.86
CA GLY A 57 -15.63 5.57 -6.76
C GLY A 57 -14.59 4.89 -5.85
N THR A 58 -15.06 4.40 -4.70
CA THR A 58 -14.21 3.82 -3.64
C THR A 58 -13.30 2.72 -4.18
N ALA A 59 -13.83 1.76 -4.96
CA ALA A 59 -13.06 0.64 -5.50
C ALA A 59 -11.95 1.11 -6.46
N ILE A 60 -12.30 1.96 -7.43
CA ILE A 60 -11.32 2.53 -8.38
C ILE A 60 -10.22 3.28 -7.64
N MET A 61 -10.57 4.03 -6.60
CA MET A 61 -9.59 4.75 -5.79
C MET A 61 -8.64 3.82 -5.05
N VAL A 62 -9.13 2.74 -4.43
CA VAL A 62 -8.27 1.76 -3.75
C VAL A 62 -7.33 1.09 -4.76
N TRP A 63 -7.83 0.59 -5.88
CA TRP A 63 -6.99 -0.04 -6.91
C TRP A 63 -5.93 0.92 -7.48
N SER A 64 -6.33 2.15 -7.76
CA SER A 64 -5.43 3.17 -8.30
C SER A 64 -4.37 3.58 -7.27
N PHE A 65 -4.76 3.74 -6.01
CA PHE A 65 -3.85 4.07 -4.90
C PHE A 65 -2.82 2.96 -4.67
N LEU A 66 -3.23 1.69 -4.60
CA LEU A 66 -2.32 0.56 -4.49
C LEU A 66 -1.36 0.50 -5.68
N GLY A 67 -1.89 0.68 -6.89
CA GLY A 67 -1.08 0.74 -8.10
C GLY A 67 -0.11 1.93 -8.13
N GLN A 68 -0.39 3.02 -7.44
CA GLN A 68 0.48 4.18 -7.33
C GLN A 68 1.61 3.96 -6.31
N VAL A 69 1.27 3.51 -5.08
CA VAL A 69 2.24 3.41 -3.97
C VAL A 69 3.25 2.27 -4.13
N LEU A 70 2.95 1.30 -4.99
CA LEU A 70 3.87 0.19 -5.29
C LEU A 70 4.78 0.46 -6.50
N ARG A 71 4.82 1.68 -6.99
CA ARG A 71 5.69 2.11 -8.10
C ARG A 71 6.59 3.25 -7.66
N ASP A 72 7.66 3.45 -8.44
CA ASP A 72 8.67 4.46 -8.19
C ASP A 72 8.70 5.54 -9.28
N GLY A 73 9.37 6.65 -8.97
CA GLY A 73 9.67 7.73 -9.91
C GLY A 73 8.42 8.30 -10.60
N LYS A 74 8.47 8.41 -11.91
CA LYS A 74 7.37 8.98 -12.72
C LYS A 74 6.12 8.12 -12.68
N GLU A 75 6.25 6.80 -12.55
CA GLU A 75 5.15 5.86 -12.48
C GLU A 75 4.33 5.97 -11.18
N ALA A 76 4.92 6.49 -10.10
CA ALA A 76 4.25 6.78 -8.84
C ALA A 76 3.51 8.14 -8.84
N SER A 77 3.58 8.92 -9.93
CA SER A 77 2.93 10.23 -10.02
C SER A 77 1.41 10.12 -10.09
N CYS A 78 0.72 11.19 -9.65
CA CYS A 78 -0.74 11.30 -9.82
C CYS A 78 -1.14 11.26 -11.29
N GLN A 79 -0.32 11.84 -12.18
CA GLN A 79 -0.56 11.82 -13.62
C GLN A 79 -0.56 10.39 -14.17
N ALA A 80 0.42 9.58 -13.79
CA ALA A 80 0.47 8.17 -14.19
C ALA A 80 -0.69 7.35 -13.59
N ALA A 81 -1.10 7.66 -12.36
CA ALA A 81 -2.28 7.02 -11.74
C ALA A 81 -3.57 7.33 -12.53
N VAL A 82 -3.79 8.60 -12.90
CA VAL A 82 -4.93 9.01 -13.74
C VAL A 82 -4.90 8.30 -15.10
N ALA A 83 -3.73 8.24 -15.76
CA ALA A 83 -3.59 7.54 -17.04
C ALA A 83 -4.01 6.06 -16.94
N ARG A 84 -3.65 5.36 -15.86
CA ARG A 84 -4.08 3.98 -15.60
C ARG A 84 -5.58 3.85 -15.38
N VAL A 85 -6.20 4.82 -14.70
CA VAL A 85 -7.67 4.84 -14.56
C VAL A 85 -8.34 5.04 -15.91
N VAL A 86 -7.82 5.93 -16.77
CA VAL A 86 -8.33 6.11 -18.14
C VAL A 86 -8.30 4.79 -18.92
N ILE A 87 -7.15 4.09 -18.90
CA ILE A 87 -7.01 2.78 -19.57
C ILE A 87 -8.02 1.77 -19.01
N HIS A 88 -8.18 1.69 -17.70
CA HIS A 88 -9.15 0.80 -17.07
C HIS A 88 -10.57 1.10 -17.51
N CYS A 89 -11.00 2.36 -17.48
CA CYS A 89 -12.33 2.77 -17.94
C CYS A 89 -12.56 2.40 -19.42
N GLN A 90 -11.56 2.62 -20.28
CA GLN A 90 -11.63 2.23 -21.69
C GLN A 90 -11.78 0.72 -21.86
N GLN A 91 -11.06 -0.08 -21.09
CA GLN A 91 -11.17 -1.54 -21.10
C GLN A 91 -12.56 -2.03 -20.65
N GLN A 92 -13.20 -1.30 -19.73
CA GLN A 92 -14.55 -1.60 -19.24
C GLN A 92 -15.66 -0.98 -20.11
N GLY A 93 -15.34 -0.18 -21.13
CA GLY A 93 -16.33 0.53 -21.94
C GLY A 93 -17.10 1.61 -21.17
N THR A 94 -16.50 2.16 -20.10
CA THR A 94 -17.10 3.19 -19.24
C THR A 94 -16.50 4.57 -19.50
N ALA A 95 -17.15 5.62 -18.99
CA ALA A 95 -16.65 6.99 -19.11
C ALA A 95 -15.29 7.12 -18.40
N ALA A 96 -14.30 7.67 -19.08
CA ALA A 96 -12.97 7.92 -18.55
C ALA A 96 -12.86 9.34 -17.96
N PRO A 97 -12.01 9.56 -16.95
CA PRO A 97 -11.70 10.90 -16.45
C PRO A 97 -10.89 11.70 -17.47
N THR A 98 -10.89 13.03 -17.27
CA THR A 98 -9.93 13.91 -17.94
C THR A 98 -8.51 13.65 -17.44
N SER A 99 -7.51 14.22 -18.12
CA SER A 99 -6.10 14.11 -17.71
C SER A 99 -5.75 14.96 -16.47
N ASP A 100 -6.69 15.74 -15.94
CA ASP A 100 -6.49 16.53 -14.72
C ASP A 100 -6.39 15.62 -13.48
N THR A 101 -5.39 15.92 -12.66
CA THR A 101 -5.14 15.16 -11.42
C THR A 101 -5.94 15.65 -10.22
N GLY A 102 -6.63 16.79 -10.31
CA GLY A 102 -7.32 17.42 -9.20
C GLY A 102 -8.39 16.53 -8.58
N ASP A 103 -9.25 15.92 -9.40
CA ASP A 103 -10.34 15.07 -8.91
C ASP A 103 -9.80 13.75 -8.34
N TYR A 104 -8.73 13.19 -8.92
CA TYR A 104 -8.00 12.05 -8.37
C TYR A 104 -7.46 12.38 -6.96
N CYS A 105 -6.77 13.50 -6.81
CA CYS A 105 -6.20 13.92 -5.52
C CYS A 105 -7.28 14.15 -4.45
N LYS A 106 -8.40 14.80 -4.82
CA LYS A 106 -9.56 14.99 -3.93
C LYS A 106 -10.18 13.67 -3.50
N ALA A 107 -10.33 12.71 -4.41
CA ALA A 107 -10.88 11.40 -4.11
C ALA A 107 -9.93 10.58 -3.24
N ARG A 108 -8.61 10.58 -3.54
CA ARG A 108 -7.59 9.91 -2.75
C ARG A 108 -7.55 10.41 -1.30
N ALA A 109 -7.73 11.70 -1.08
CA ALA A 109 -7.77 12.30 0.25
C ALA A 109 -8.95 11.83 1.11
N LYS A 110 -9.96 11.17 0.51
CA LYS A 110 -11.11 10.60 1.23
C LYS A 110 -10.88 9.16 1.70
N LEU A 111 -9.80 8.50 1.29
CA LEU A 111 -9.52 7.13 1.70
C LEU A 111 -9.30 7.05 3.22
N SER A 112 -10.09 6.22 3.89
CA SER A 112 -9.98 5.96 5.33
C SER A 112 -8.83 4.99 5.62
N GLU A 113 -7.90 5.39 6.48
CA GLU A 113 -6.84 4.51 6.98
C GLU A 113 -7.43 3.27 7.68
N ALA A 114 -8.46 3.46 8.51
CA ALA A 114 -9.11 2.36 9.23
C ALA A 114 -9.71 1.33 8.26
N ALA A 115 -10.38 1.79 7.19
CA ALA A 115 -10.94 0.88 6.18
C ALA A 115 -9.84 0.13 5.40
N LEU A 116 -8.74 0.80 5.05
CA LEU A 116 -7.58 0.19 4.40
C LEU A 116 -6.90 -0.84 5.31
N ARG A 117 -6.78 -0.54 6.61
CA ARG A 117 -6.22 -1.45 7.61
C ARG A 117 -7.07 -2.72 7.75
N ASP A 118 -8.39 -2.59 7.84
CA ASP A 118 -9.29 -3.73 7.92
C ASP A 118 -9.28 -4.56 6.64
N LEU A 119 -9.15 -3.91 5.46
CA LEU A 119 -8.98 -4.60 4.19
C LEU A 119 -7.70 -5.45 4.19
N ALA A 120 -6.58 -4.88 4.64
CA ALA A 120 -5.31 -5.59 4.73
C ALA A 120 -5.39 -6.78 5.71
N ARG A 121 -6.02 -6.57 6.88
CA ARG A 121 -6.21 -7.63 7.89
C ARG A 121 -7.09 -8.77 7.38
N GLU A 122 -8.19 -8.46 6.69
CA GLU A 122 -9.09 -9.48 6.12
C GLU A 122 -8.36 -10.32 5.07
N PHE A 123 -7.54 -9.67 4.22
CA PHE A 123 -6.70 -10.37 3.23
C PHE A 123 -5.65 -11.27 3.90
N ALA A 124 -4.97 -10.74 4.91
CA ALA A 124 -3.96 -11.49 5.64
C ALA A 124 -4.57 -12.71 6.35
N ALA A 125 -5.75 -12.56 6.95
CA ALA A 125 -6.47 -13.66 7.61
C ALA A 125 -6.87 -14.76 6.61
N GLU A 126 -7.31 -14.40 5.40
CA GLU A 126 -7.62 -15.35 4.33
C GLU A 126 -6.37 -16.12 3.87
N LEU A 127 -5.26 -15.42 3.62
CA LEU A 127 -3.98 -16.05 3.27
C LEU A 127 -3.48 -16.99 4.37
N GLU A 128 -3.64 -16.61 5.63
CA GLU A 128 -3.29 -17.48 6.77
C GLU A 128 -4.12 -18.77 6.79
N GLN A 129 -5.43 -18.68 6.50
CA GLN A 129 -6.29 -19.86 6.42
C GLN A 129 -5.95 -20.78 5.23
N GLN A 130 -5.41 -20.23 4.16
CA GLN A 130 -5.01 -20.97 2.95
C GLN A 130 -3.54 -21.41 2.98
N ALA A 131 -2.79 -21.11 4.04
CA ALA A 131 -1.39 -21.46 4.14
C ALA A 131 -1.18 -22.99 4.07
N ASP A 132 -0.22 -23.41 3.23
CA ASP A 132 0.14 -24.82 3.14
C ASP A 132 0.63 -25.33 4.51
N PRO A 133 0.12 -26.48 5.00
CA PRO A 133 0.56 -27.04 6.28
C PRO A 133 2.08 -27.26 6.39
N SER A 134 2.79 -27.46 5.27
CA SER A 134 4.25 -27.60 5.24
C SER A 134 5.00 -26.30 5.57
N TRP A 135 4.33 -25.15 5.45
CA TRP A 135 4.89 -23.82 5.80
C TRP A 135 4.73 -23.47 7.27
N LEU A 136 3.98 -24.28 8.02
CA LEU A 136 3.74 -24.05 9.43
C LEU A 136 4.87 -24.63 10.29
N TRP A 137 5.33 -23.88 11.28
CA TRP A 137 6.28 -24.39 12.26
C TRP A 137 5.56 -25.20 13.34
N LYS A 138 5.77 -26.52 13.37
CA LYS A 138 5.08 -27.43 14.29
C LYS A 138 3.53 -27.22 14.30
N ALA A 139 2.95 -27.12 13.12
CA ALA A 139 1.53 -26.82 12.90
C ALA A 139 1.05 -25.48 13.47
N GLN A 140 1.96 -24.51 13.70
CA GLN A 140 1.66 -23.15 14.17
C GLN A 140 2.08 -22.10 13.17
N HIS A 141 1.30 -21.02 13.07
CA HIS A 141 1.65 -19.83 12.31
C HIS A 141 2.71 -19.00 13.07
N ALA A 142 3.97 -19.20 12.76
CA ALA A 142 5.04 -18.41 13.35
C ALA A 142 4.97 -16.97 12.85
N LYS A 143 5.15 -16.01 13.77
CA LYS A 143 5.09 -14.57 13.48
C LYS A 143 6.43 -13.91 13.74
N LEU A 144 6.80 -12.98 12.87
CA LEU A 144 7.90 -12.04 13.07
C LEU A 144 7.31 -10.69 13.46
N ILE A 145 7.88 -10.06 14.49
CA ILE A 145 7.56 -8.68 14.85
C ILE A 145 8.78 -7.85 14.56
N ASP A 146 8.64 -6.83 13.74
CA ASP A 146 9.72 -5.91 13.39
C ASP A 146 9.26 -4.46 13.46
N GLY A 147 10.18 -3.57 13.79
CA GLY A 147 9.94 -2.14 13.93
C GLY A 147 10.87 -1.31 13.07
N PHE A 148 10.32 -0.31 12.39
CA PHE A 148 11.08 0.63 11.58
C PHE A 148 10.59 2.07 11.78
N THR A 149 11.42 3.03 11.38
CA THR A 149 11.07 4.45 11.38
C THR A 149 11.08 4.97 9.95
N PHE A 150 10.21 5.93 9.68
CA PHE A 150 10.19 6.64 8.41
C PHE A 150 9.91 8.13 8.60
N THR A 151 10.49 8.93 7.73
CA THR A 151 10.24 10.37 7.68
C THR A 151 8.96 10.66 6.90
N MET A 152 8.25 11.69 7.34
CA MET A 152 7.01 12.15 6.70
C MET A 152 7.22 13.54 6.09
N PRO A 153 6.36 13.95 5.12
CA PRO A 153 6.38 15.30 4.62
C PRO A 153 6.27 16.34 5.76
N ASP A 154 7.03 17.40 5.65
CA ASP A 154 7.02 18.49 6.65
C ASP A 154 5.75 19.33 6.50
N THR A 155 4.74 18.99 7.29
CA THR A 155 3.47 19.70 7.39
C THR A 155 3.14 19.94 8.86
N GLU A 156 2.41 21.00 9.16
CA GLU A 156 1.97 21.30 10.54
C GLU A 156 1.25 20.13 11.20
N LYS A 157 0.39 19.41 10.46
CA LYS A 157 -0.32 18.22 10.95
C LYS A 157 0.63 17.08 11.29
N ASN A 158 1.60 16.81 10.40
CA ASN A 158 2.56 15.74 10.65
C ASN A 158 3.51 16.11 11.79
N GLN A 159 3.93 17.36 11.91
CA GLN A 159 4.76 17.82 13.04
C GLN A 159 3.99 17.74 14.38
N ALA A 160 2.68 18.02 14.38
CA ALA A 160 1.86 17.92 15.58
C ALA A 160 1.70 16.47 16.08
N GLU A 161 1.52 15.53 15.17
CA GLU A 161 1.28 14.11 15.49
C GLU A 161 2.56 13.29 15.59
N PHE A 162 3.55 13.57 14.72
CA PHE A 162 4.82 12.86 14.61
C PHE A 162 6.01 13.84 14.68
N PRO A 163 6.25 14.51 15.82
CA PRO A 163 7.22 15.59 15.90
C PRO A 163 8.62 15.14 15.49
N GLN A 164 9.42 16.09 14.98
CA GLN A 164 10.85 15.90 14.76
C GLN A 164 11.58 15.51 16.05
N GLN A 165 12.80 15.00 15.94
CA GLN A 165 13.63 14.66 17.09
C GLN A 165 13.93 15.88 17.96
N LYS A 166 13.77 15.75 19.29
CA LYS A 166 14.00 16.83 20.27
C LYS A 166 15.44 17.39 20.25
N ALA A 167 16.43 16.58 19.81
CA ALA A 167 17.81 17.00 19.68
C ALA A 167 18.06 17.96 18.49
N GLN A 168 17.11 18.07 17.57
CA GLN A 168 17.20 18.99 16.44
C GLN A 168 16.54 20.33 16.75
N LYS A 169 17.11 21.42 16.23
CA LYS A 169 16.48 22.73 16.36
C LYS A 169 15.07 22.70 15.73
N PRO A 170 14.07 23.37 16.36
CA PRO A 170 12.72 23.47 15.77
C PRO A 170 12.76 23.97 14.34
N GLY A 171 11.99 23.31 13.47
CA GLY A 171 11.88 23.67 12.04
C GLY A 171 13.04 23.19 11.15
N VAL A 172 13.98 22.39 11.67
CA VAL A 172 15.10 21.83 10.88
C VAL A 172 14.91 20.33 10.59
N GLY A 173 14.15 19.65 11.44
CA GLY A 173 13.94 18.21 11.32
C GLY A 173 12.61 17.86 10.67
N LEU A 174 12.59 16.71 9.97
CA LEU A 174 11.35 16.14 9.43
C LEU A 174 10.55 15.40 10.51
N PRO A 175 9.22 15.34 10.40
CA PRO A 175 8.40 14.48 11.22
C PRO A 175 8.82 13.01 11.07
N ILE A 176 8.89 12.26 12.18
CA ILE A 176 9.32 10.87 12.19
C ILE A 176 8.25 10.01 12.84
N ALA A 177 7.70 9.09 12.04
CA ALA A 177 6.85 8.03 12.54
C ALA A 177 7.63 6.74 12.79
N ARG A 178 7.19 5.97 13.79
CA ARG A 178 7.62 4.60 14.02
C ARG A 178 6.47 3.66 13.70
N ALA A 179 6.76 2.62 12.93
CA ALA A 179 5.83 1.53 12.71
C ALA A 179 6.37 0.24 13.33
N VAL A 180 5.45 -0.59 13.82
CA VAL A 180 5.72 -1.97 14.21
C VAL A 180 4.78 -2.85 13.43
N ALA A 181 5.33 -3.79 12.68
CA ALA A 181 4.58 -4.72 11.84
C ALA A 181 4.66 -6.14 12.41
N ILE A 182 3.58 -6.89 12.26
CA ILE A 182 3.53 -8.33 12.52
C ILE A 182 3.42 -9.03 11.17
N LEU A 183 4.42 -9.87 10.86
CA LEU A 183 4.50 -10.62 9.61
C LEU A 183 4.27 -12.11 9.88
N SER A 184 3.57 -12.75 8.99
CA SER A 184 3.48 -14.21 8.97
C SER A 184 4.69 -14.80 8.24
N LEU A 185 5.38 -15.76 8.85
CA LEU A 185 6.45 -16.47 8.18
C LEU A 185 5.93 -17.50 7.17
N ALA A 186 4.71 -18.00 7.37
CA ALA A 186 4.09 -18.96 6.46
C ALA A 186 3.67 -18.32 5.13
N THR A 187 3.08 -17.12 5.19
CA THR A 187 2.49 -16.47 4.01
C THR A 187 3.27 -15.24 3.53
N ALA A 188 4.30 -14.82 4.29
CA ALA A 188 5.06 -13.59 4.07
C ALA A 188 4.20 -12.31 4.06
N CYS A 189 2.97 -12.37 4.57
CA CYS A 189 2.09 -11.21 4.61
C CYS A 189 2.21 -10.44 5.94
N VAL A 190 1.97 -9.14 5.88
CA VAL A 190 1.79 -8.30 7.07
C VAL A 190 0.39 -8.53 7.61
N THR A 191 0.29 -9.08 8.81
CA THR A 191 -1.00 -9.40 9.45
C THR A 191 -1.55 -8.25 10.26
N ASP A 192 -0.68 -7.39 10.78
CA ASP A 192 -1.07 -6.16 11.46
C ASP A 192 0.08 -5.14 11.47
N VAL A 193 -0.26 -3.87 11.68
CA VAL A 193 0.69 -2.76 11.82
C VAL A 193 0.17 -1.74 12.83
N ALA A 194 1.05 -1.26 13.69
CA ALA A 194 0.80 -0.12 14.55
C ALA A 194 1.75 1.02 14.18
N ILE A 195 1.23 2.25 14.13
CA ILE A 195 2.01 3.44 13.82
C ILE A 195 1.86 4.44 14.97
N GLY A 196 2.96 5.07 15.35
CA GLY A 196 2.99 6.08 16.40
C GLY A 196 4.16 7.03 16.21
N PRO A 197 4.29 8.07 17.08
CA PRO A 197 5.40 9.01 17.01
C PRO A 197 6.74 8.31 17.24
N GLY A 198 7.78 8.79 16.56
CA GLY A 198 9.14 8.23 16.63
C GLY A 198 9.76 8.36 18.03
N HIS A 199 9.30 9.33 18.81
CA HIS A 199 9.72 9.56 20.20
C HIS A 199 8.50 9.61 21.10
N ARG A 200 8.58 8.98 22.28
CA ARG A 200 7.61 9.25 23.34
C ARG A 200 7.83 10.68 23.84
N PRO A 201 6.75 11.41 24.14
CA PRO A 201 6.86 12.76 24.75
C PRO A 201 7.64 12.77 26.05
#